data_28a6a4b1bf92d8317ab98af3496b4e11
#
_entry.id   28a6a4b1bf92d8317ab98af3496b4e11
#
_cell.length_a   1.000
_cell.length_b   1.000
_cell.length_c   1.000
_cell.angle_alpha   90.00
_cell.angle_beta   90.00
_cell.angle_gamma   90.00
#
_symmetry.space_group_name_H-M   'P 1'
#
loop_
_entity.id
_entity.type
_entity.pdbx_description
1 polymer ?
#
loop_
_entity_poly.entity_id
_entity_poly.type
_entity_poly.pdbx_seq_one_letter_code
_entity_poly.pdbx_strand_id
1 'polypeptide(L)' 'MYCHNAKVSIQDFDGPDGGREEVATLHFDGIDSDTLSNVISSVLDDEYSFFDSAIAEVTFTVEP' A
#
# COMPACT_ATOMS: atom_id res chain seq x y z
N MET A 1 -1.63 -10.61 14.07
CA MET A 1 -1.21 -11.40 12.89
C MET A 1 0.09 -10.84 12.34
N TYR A 2 1.05 -11.70 12.08
CA TYR A 2 2.34 -11.28 11.57
C TYR A 2 2.42 -11.58 10.07
N CYS A 3 2.79 -10.57 9.29
CA CYS A 3 2.84 -10.65 7.84
C CYS A 3 4.29 -10.76 7.36
N HIS A 4 4.59 -11.77 6.56
CA HIS A 4 5.90 -11.99 5.98
C HIS A 4 5.91 -11.57 4.51
N ASN A 5 7.02 -11.01 4.06
CA ASN A 5 7.18 -10.57 2.67
C ASN A 5 6.03 -9.69 2.21
N ALA A 6 5.68 -8.71 3.04
CA ALA A 6 4.60 -7.80 2.74
C ALA A 6 5.03 -6.81 1.65
N LYS A 7 4.23 -6.71 0.61
CA LYS A 7 4.44 -5.76 -0.48
C LYS A 7 3.21 -4.87 -0.58
N VAL A 8 3.44 -3.56 -0.59
CA VAL A 8 2.38 -2.56 -0.72
C VAL A 8 2.61 -1.79 -2.02
N SER A 9 1.64 -1.88 -2.92
CA SER A 9 1.67 -1.14 -4.18
C SER A 9 0.70 0.03 -4.07
N ILE A 10 1.22 1.26 -4.10
CA ILE A 10 0.40 2.46 -4.08
C ILE A 10 0.06 2.80 -5.53
N GLN A 11 -1.23 2.86 -5.85
CA GLN A 11 -1.72 3.03 -7.21
C GLN A 11 -2.68 4.21 -7.30
N ASP A 12 -2.55 4.96 -8.39
CA ASP A 12 -3.42 6.08 -8.69
C ASP A 12 -4.38 5.69 -9.80
N PHE A 13 -5.67 5.99 -9.64
CA PHE A 13 -6.71 5.68 -10.61
C PHE A 13 -7.00 6.80 -11.60
N ASP A 14 -6.35 7.94 -11.45
CA ASP A 14 -6.64 9.14 -12.24
C ASP A 14 -5.96 9.15 -13.61
N GLY A 15 -5.62 7.99 -14.15
CA GLY A 15 -5.07 7.91 -15.48
C GLY A 15 -6.09 8.36 -16.54
N PRO A 16 -5.62 8.87 -17.68
CA PRO A 16 -6.51 9.39 -18.75
C PRO A 16 -7.47 8.35 -19.32
N ASP A 17 -7.18 7.07 -19.10
CA ASP A 17 -8.03 5.97 -19.57
C ASP A 17 -8.79 5.29 -18.42
N GLY A 18 -8.78 5.90 -17.24
CA GLY A 18 -9.33 5.29 -16.05
C GLY A 18 -8.50 4.12 -15.55
N GLY A 19 -7.28 3.97 -16.04
CA GLY A 19 -6.37 2.91 -15.64
C GLY A 19 -5.64 3.20 -14.35
N ARG A 20 -5.02 2.17 -13.80
CA ARG A 20 -4.19 2.29 -12.60
C ARG A 20 -2.74 2.50 -12.97
N GLU A 21 -2.09 3.38 -12.23
CA GLU A 21 -0.65 3.59 -12.36
C GLU A 21 -0.01 3.39 -10.99
N GLU A 22 0.97 2.51 -10.90
CA GLU A 22 1.72 2.31 -9.67
C GLU A 22 2.68 3.48 -9.50
N VAL A 23 2.53 4.21 -8.38
CA VAL A 23 3.35 5.38 -8.09
C VAL A 23 4.40 5.11 -7.04
N ALA A 24 4.24 4.05 -6.26
CA ALA A 24 5.23 3.67 -5.25
C ALA A 24 5.04 2.20 -4.84
N THR A 25 6.12 1.60 -4.36
CA THR A 25 6.09 0.25 -3.80
C THR A 25 6.84 0.26 -2.48
N LEU A 26 6.24 -0.34 -1.46
CA LEU A 26 6.87 -0.55 -0.16
C LEU A 26 7.04 -2.05 0.05
N HIS A 27 8.14 -2.43 0.67
CA HIS A 27 8.40 -3.84 0.97
C HIS A 27 8.88 -4.00 2.42
N PHE A 28 8.30 -5.00 3.10
CA PHE A 28 8.66 -5.33 4.48
C PHE A 28 8.92 -6.83 4.57
N ASP A 29 10.08 -7.20 5.13
CA ASP A 29 10.41 -8.62 5.33
C ASP A 29 9.45 -9.28 6.34
N GLY A 30 9.08 -8.53 7.37
CA GLY A 30 8.12 -8.98 8.35
C GLY A 30 7.55 -7.78 9.11
N ILE A 31 6.22 -7.77 9.30
CA ILE A 31 5.56 -6.67 9.97
C ILE A 31 4.24 -7.16 10.56
N ASP A 32 3.89 -6.65 11.75
CA ASP A 32 2.60 -6.92 12.35
C ASP A 32 1.47 -6.25 11.56
N SER A 33 0.32 -6.90 11.45
CA SER A 33 -0.79 -6.40 10.64
C SER A 33 -1.30 -5.03 11.10
N ASP A 34 -1.32 -4.78 12.42
CA ASP A 34 -1.75 -3.48 12.93
C ASP A 34 -0.78 -2.37 12.55
N THR A 35 0.52 -2.66 12.65
CA THR A 35 1.56 -1.71 12.24
C THR A 35 1.51 -1.46 10.74
N LEU A 36 1.32 -2.52 9.96
CA LEU A 36 1.19 -2.41 8.50
C LEU A 36 0.02 -1.50 8.12
N SER A 37 -1.12 -1.69 8.75
CA SER A 37 -2.30 -0.86 8.51
C SER A 37 -2.03 0.61 8.82
N ASN A 38 -1.35 0.89 9.93
CA ASN A 38 -0.99 2.25 10.31
C ASN A 38 -0.02 2.89 9.31
N VAL A 39 0.97 2.13 8.84
CA VAL A 39 1.92 2.62 7.85
C VAL A 39 1.21 2.97 6.55
N ILE A 40 0.32 2.10 6.08
CA ILE A 40 -0.44 2.34 4.85
C ILE A 40 -1.29 3.61 4.97
N SER A 41 -2.01 3.77 6.09
CA SER A 41 -2.83 4.96 6.32
C SER A 41 -1.99 6.23 6.33
N SER A 42 -0.85 6.21 7.01
CA SER A 42 0.05 7.37 7.07
C SER A 42 0.59 7.75 5.69
N VAL A 43 1.01 6.75 4.92
CA VAL A 43 1.56 7.00 3.59
C VAL A 43 0.50 7.62 2.68
N LEU A 44 -0.71 7.06 2.67
CA LEU A 44 -1.79 7.60 1.84
C LEU A 44 -2.19 9.01 2.26
N ASP A 45 -2.25 9.27 3.57
CA ASP A 45 -2.66 10.59 4.07
C ASP A 45 -1.58 11.65 3.92
N ASP A 46 -0.32 11.30 4.12
CA ASP A 46 0.76 12.29 4.20
C ASP A 46 1.48 12.47 2.85
N GLU A 47 1.86 11.38 2.20
CA GLU A 47 2.68 11.45 0.99
C GLU A 47 1.85 11.47 -0.31
N TYR A 48 0.71 10.80 -0.30
CA TYR A 48 -0.12 10.66 -1.50
C TYR A 48 -1.50 11.28 -1.36
N SER A 49 -1.67 12.19 -0.42
CA SER A 49 -2.94 12.89 -0.20
C SER A 49 -3.34 13.79 -1.35
N PHE A 50 -2.41 14.13 -2.22
CA PHE A 50 -2.69 14.97 -3.38
C PHE A 50 -3.33 14.21 -4.54
N PHE A 51 -3.36 12.88 -4.48
CA PHE A 51 -4.09 12.09 -5.46
C PHE A 51 -5.56 12.01 -5.05
N ASP A 52 -6.45 12.24 -6.00
CA ASP A 52 -7.89 12.17 -5.74
C ASP A 52 -8.35 10.74 -5.50
N SER A 53 -7.69 9.78 -6.10
CA SER A 53 -8.09 8.37 -6.04
C SER A 53 -6.86 7.48 -5.93
N ALA A 54 -6.31 7.38 -4.73
CA ALA A 54 -5.17 6.50 -4.47
C ALA A 54 -5.61 5.29 -3.65
N ILE A 55 -5.12 4.12 -4.01
CA ILE A 55 -5.34 2.90 -3.23
C ILE A 55 -4.01 2.20 -2.94
N ALA A 56 -4.03 1.38 -1.90
CA ALA A 56 -2.90 0.51 -1.58
C ALA A 56 -3.33 -0.94 -1.80
N GLU A 57 -2.62 -1.63 -2.68
CA GLU A 57 -2.82 -3.05 -2.88
C GLU A 57 -1.75 -3.82 -2.11
N VAL A 58 -2.16 -4.70 -1.20
CA VAL A 58 -1.25 -5.36 -0.26
C VAL A 58 -1.25 -6.86 -0.49
N THR A 59 -0.05 -7.42 -0.63
CA THR A 59 0.13 -8.87 -0.67
C THR A 59 1.11 -9.29 0.42
N PHE A 60 0.85 -10.40 1.07
CA PHE A 60 1.72 -10.90 2.13
C PHE A 60 1.45 -12.38 2.38
N THR A 61 2.39 -13.02 3.10
CA THR A 61 2.25 -14.39 3.56
C THR A 61 2.04 -14.37 5.07
N VAL A 62 1.03 -15.11 5.54
CA VAL A 62 0.74 -15.22 6.97
C VAL A 62 1.45 -16.46 7.51
N GLU A 63 2.05 -16.32 8.68
CA GLU A 63 2.67 -17.45 9.36
C GLU A 63 1.58 -18.41 9.85
N PRO A 64 1.74 -19.72 9.58
CA PRO A 64 0.74 -20.71 9.97
C PRO A 64 0.65 -20.90 11.48
#